data_272dcb04e3082284f6436863d84d3cf4
#
_entry.id   272dcb04e3082284f6436863d84d3cf4
#
_cell.length_a   1.000
_cell.length_b   1.000
_cell.length_c   1.000
_cell.angle_alpha   90.00
_cell.angle_beta   90.00
_cell.angle_gamma   90.00
#
_symmetry.space_group_name_H-M   'P 1'
#
loop_
_entity.id
_entity.type
_entity.pdbx_description
1 polymer ?
#
loop_
_entity_poly.entity_id
_entity_poly.type
_entity_poly.pdbx_seq_one_letter_code
_entity_poly.pdbx_strand_id
1 'polypeptide(L)'
;LLVDAKLPTRLGGNIGGSLLDELHMMTAEETCVVELSSYQLEGLADEVTGTPLDLAIITNLREDHLERHGTVEAYHAAKLGIAQLLSEGAPLLMGAGLIDRAHSLAPEDTERVELYEAGAHLRVEAESFSLRSEVLGDVTNAQHLPEFQRENLLLALGAARLLGAPASLLSASISTLSGLSHRLEDLGELSGRHVYDNGVSTTPDSTEAALDALPVGLTLLAGGQAKALPIDGLVRAAKQRARQVVLFGSCAKEWAHAFREAGSKCEVAETVADAVEVAWSLTELDD
;
A
#
# COMPACT_ATOMS: atom_id res chain seq x y z
N LEU A 1 6.12 13.95 6.20
CA LEU A 1 7.40 14.31 5.57
C LEU A 1 7.41 15.75 5.08
N LEU A 2 6.52 16.16 4.14
CA LEU A 2 6.50 17.53 3.61
C LEU A 2 6.18 18.56 4.70
N VAL A 3 5.20 18.28 5.54
CA VAL A 3 4.83 19.15 6.69
C VAL A 3 6.00 19.27 7.66
N ASP A 4 6.67 18.19 8.00
CA ASP A 4 7.85 18.21 8.88
C ASP A 4 9.01 18.98 8.24
N ALA A 5 9.13 18.89 6.91
CA ALA A 5 10.06 19.70 6.13
C ALA A 5 9.64 21.19 6.00
N LYS A 6 8.55 21.60 6.66
CA LYS A 6 7.99 22.96 6.63
C LYS A 6 7.56 23.42 5.24
N LEU A 7 7.19 22.49 4.38
CA LEU A 7 6.54 22.78 3.10
C LEU A 7 5.03 22.85 3.33
N PRO A 8 4.36 23.94 2.98
CA PRO A 8 2.90 24.02 3.09
C PRO A 8 2.25 22.92 2.26
N THR A 9 1.44 22.09 2.91
CA THR A 9 0.95 20.85 2.29
C THR A 9 -0.50 20.61 2.65
N ARG A 10 -1.30 20.20 1.65
CA ARG A 10 -2.66 19.69 1.80
C ARG A 10 -2.76 18.26 1.33
N LEU A 11 -3.62 17.50 1.98
CA LEU A 11 -3.90 16.09 1.64
C LEU A 11 -5.37 15.95 1.29
N GLY A 12 -5.66 15.25 0.19
CA GLY A 12 -7.03 14.95 -0.21
C GLY A 12 -7.12 13.94 -1.35
N GLY A 13 -8.29 13.88 -1.98
CA GLY A 13 -8.60 12.95 -3.06
C GLY A 13 -9.48 11.80 -2.60
N ASN A 14 -9.13 10.57 -2.95
CA ASN A 14 -9.88 9.37 -2.54
C ASN A 14 -9.76 9.07 -1.04
N ILE A 15 -8.76 9.63 -0.38
CA ILE A 15 -8.58 9.64 1.08
C ILE A 15 -8.50 11.09 1.59
N GLY A 16 -8.80 11.32 2.86
CA GLY A 16 -8.68 12.62 3.51
C GLY A 16 -9.77 13.64 3.17
N GLY A 17 -10.65 13.33 2.23
CA GLY A 17 -11.74 14.21 1.80
C GLY A 17 -11.44 15.05 0.56
N SER A 18 -12.45 15.79 0.12
CA SER A 18 -12.36 16.64 -1.08
C SER A 18 -11.60 17.93 -0.77
N LEU A 19 -10.64 18.28 -1.63
CA LEU A 19 -9.97 19.59 -1.57
C LEU A 19 -10.82 20.72 -2.18
N LEU A 20 -11.95 20.41 -2.83
CA LEU A 20 -12.80 21.41 -3.49
C LEU A 20 -13.33 22.48 -2.55
N ASP A 21 -13.69 22.08 -1.33
CA ASP A 21 -14.21 23.01 -0.32
C ASP A 21 -13.14 24.00 0.18
N GLU A 22 -11.86 23.65 0.02
CA GLU A 22 -10.71 24.41 0.47
C GLU A 22 -10.05 25.23 -0.64
N LEU A 23 -10.46 25.07 -1.90
CA LEU A 23 -9.82 25.73 -3.05
C LEU A 23 -9.68 27.26 -2.88
N HIS A 24 -10.67 27.91 -2.25
CA HIS A 24 -10.65 29.35 -2.04
C HIS A 24 -9.61 29.83 -1.00
N MET A 25 -9.02 28.91 -0.23
CA MET A 25 -7.99 29.17 0.77
C MET A 25 -6.60 28.74 0.30
N MET A 26 -6.51 28.04 -0.84
CA MET A 26 -5.25 27.51 -1.36
C MET A 26 -4.40 28.62 -1.98
N THR A 27 -3.09 28.48 -1.83
CA THR A 27 -2.10 29.37 -2.46
C THR A 27 -1.22 28.59 -3.43
N ALA A 28 -0.55 29.30 -4.34
CA ALA A 28 0.33 28.69 -5.33
C ALA A 28 1.59 28.03 -4.73
N GLU A 29 1.90 28.36 -3.48
CA GLU A 29 3.06 27.82 -2.76
C GLU A 29 2.75 26.51 -2.03
N GLU A 30 1.47 26.13 -1.95
CA GLU A 30 1.06 24.89 -1.28
C GLU A 30 1.23 23.67 -2.20
N THR A 31 1.78 22.60 -1.64
CA THR A 31 1.83 21.30 -2.30
C THR A 31 0.57 20.50 -1.99
N CYS A 32 -0.19 20.14 -3.00
CA CYS A 32 -1.34 19.26 -2.87
C CYS A 32 -0.93 17.82 -3.10
N VAL A 33 -1.04 16.97 -2.07
CA VAL A 33 -0.87 15.52 -2.17
C VAL A 33 -2.24 14.89 -2.35
N VAL A 34 -2.48 14.30 -3.52
CA VAL A 34 -3.80 13.77 -3.89
C VAL A 34 -3.70 12.28 -4.14
N GLU A 35 -4.44 11.48 -3.38
CA GLU A 35 -4.58 10.06 -3.67
C GLU A 35 -5.68 9.85 -4.70
N LEU A 36 -5.39 9.11 -5.76
CA LEU A 36 -6.30 8.85 -6.86
C LEU A 36 -6.56 7.36 -7.03
N SER A 37 -7.82 6.96 -7.06
CA SER A 37 -8.23 5.61 -7.42
C SER A 37 -8.14 5.40 -8.94
N SER A 38 -8.08 4.13 -9.37
CA SER A 38 -8.13 3.79 -10.80
C SER A 38 -9.41 4.28 -11.49
N TYR A 39 -10.52 4.34 -10.75
CA TYR A 39 -11.81 4.88 -11.23
C TYR A 39 -11.73 6.37 -11.54
N GLN A 40 -11.05 7.14 -10.68
CA GLN A 40 -10.85 8.57 -10.90
C GLN A 40 -9.88 8.82 -12.05
N LEU A 41 -8.83 8.01 -12.17
CA LEU A 41 -7.87 8.14 -13.26
C LEU A 41 -8.50 7.85 -14.64
N GLU A 42 -9.40 6.86 -14.74
CA GLU A 42 -10.18 6.67 -15.99
C GLU A 42 -10.96 7.92 -16.39
N GLY A 43 -11.63 8.57 -15.43
CA GLY A 43 -12.40 9.78 -15.72
C GLY A 43 -11.53 10.98 -16.06
N LEU A 44 -10.35 11.09 -15.43
CA LEU A 44 -9.44 12.22 -15.66
C LEU A 44 -8.72 12.14 -17.01
N ALA A 45 -8.43 10.97 -17.52
CA ALA A 45 -7.72 10.79 -18.81
C ALA A 45 -8.47 11.43 -19.99
N ASP A 46 -9.82 11.47 -19.94
CA ASP A 46 -10.64 12.02 -21.00
C ASP A 46 -10.97 13.52 -20.84
N GLU A 47 -10.85 14.05 -19.62
CA GLU A 47 -11.40 15.38 -19.27
C GLU A 47 -10.34 16.44 -18.96
N VAL A 48 -9.13 16.05 -18.57
CA VAL A 48 -8.12 17.00 -18.08
C VAL A 48 -7.23 17.50 -19.22
N THR A 49 -7.50 18.73 -19.64
CA THR A 49 -6.60 19.49 -20.49
C THR A 49 -5.99 20.63 -19.70
N GLY A 50 -4.71 20.53 -19.33
CA GLY A 50 -3.93 21.70 -18.98
C GLY A 50 -3.61 21.97 -17.53
N THR A 51 -3.74 20.99 -16.60
CA THR A 51 -3.17 21.13 -15.25
C THR A 51 -2.21 19.99 -15.00
N PRO A 52 -0.97 20.10 -15.45
CA PRO A 52 0.01 19.04 -15.30
C PRO A 52 0.36 18.85 -13.83
N LEU A 53 0.49 17.59 -13.44
CA LEU A 53 1.04 17.22 -12.15
C LEU A 53 2.56 17.46 -12.15
N ASP A 54 3.09 17.92 -11.03
CA ASP A 54 4.53 18.12 -10.85
C ASP A 54 5.27 16.81 -10.56
N LEU A 55 4.57 15.83 -9.99
CA LEU A 55 5.10 14.52 -9.62
C LEU A 55 3.96 13.51 -9.46
N ALA A 56 4.21 12.25 -9.79
CA ALA A 56 3.31 11.14 -9.47
C ALA A 56 4.03 9.95 -8.84
N ILE A 57 3.28 9.12 -8.13
CA ILE A 57 3.77 7.88 -7.51
C ILE A 57 2.81 6.74 -7.85
N ILE A 58 3.36 5.61 -8.32
CA ILE A 58 2.66 4.33 -8.41
C ILE A 58 3.38 3.33 -7.51
N THR A 59 2.77 3.00 -6.38
CA THR A 59 3.40 2.12 -5.38
C THR A 59 3.49 0.68 -5.84
N ASN A 60 2.44 0.18 -6.50
CA ASN A 60 2.39 -1.17 -7.06
C ASN A 60 1.32 -1.29 -8.16
N LEU A 61 1.43 -2.35 -8.96
CA LEU A 61 0.45 -2.78 -9.96
C LEU A 61 0.07 -4.24 -9.66
N ARG A 62 -0.82 -4.44 -8.69
CA ARG A 62 -1.39 -5.74 -8.32
C ARG A 62 -2.78 -5.91 -8.89
N GLU A 63 -3.36 -7.10 -8.78
CA GLU A 63 -4.71 -7.38 -9.25
C GLU A 63 -5.75 -6.86 -8.27
N ASP A 64 -6.68 -6.04 -8.71
CA ASP A 64 -7.89 -5.63 -8.00
C ASP A 64 -8.93 -5.08 -9.00
N HIS A 65 -10.15 -4.85 -8.54
CA HIS A 65 -11.21 -4.18 -9.30
C HIS A 65 -11.50 -4.76 -10.71
N LEU A 66 -11.34 -6.10 -10.88
CA LEU A 66 -11.58 -6.77 -12.16
C LEU A 66 -13.06 -6.73 -12.58
N GLU A 67 -13.97 -6.58 -11.63
CA GLU A 67 -15.40 -6.36 -11.88
C GLU A 67 -15.66 -5.05 -12.64
N ARG A 68 -14.78 -4.06 -12.52
CA ARG A 68 -14.84 -2.77 -13.23
C ARG A 68 -14.02 -2.79 -14.51
N HIS A 69 -12.74 -3.14 -14.40
CA HIS A 69 -11.78 -3.01 -15.49
C HIS A 69 -11.78 -4.21 -16.45
N GLY A 70 -12.39 -5.33 -16.06
CA GLY A 70 -12.49 -6.56 -16.87
C GLY A 70 -11.21 -7.39 -16.92
N THR A 71 -10.04 -6.77 -17.06
CA THR A 71 -8.74 -7.46 -17.08
C THR A 71 -7.70 -6.75 -16.22
N VAL A 72 -6.66 -7.49 -15.82
CA VAL A 72 -5.50 -6.95 -15.10
C VAL A 72 -4.78 -5.87 -15.90
N GLU A 73 -4.65 -6.11 -17.22
CA GLU A 73 -4.02 -5.16 -18.14
C GLU A 73 -4.77 -3.83 -18.19
N ALA A 74 -6.11 -3.86 -18.30
CA ALA A 74 -6.94 -2.67 -18.29
C ALA A 74 -6.84 -1.91 -16.96
N TYR A 75 -6.84 -2.63 -15.84
CA TYR A 75 -6.63 -2.01 -14.52
C TYR A 75 -5.26 -1.35 -14.39
N HIS A 76 -4.18 -2.01 -14.85
CA HIS A 76 -2.84 -1.43 -14.84
C HIS A 76 -2.74 -0.23 -15.78
N ALA A 77 -3.32 -0.31 -16.99
CA ALA A 77 -3.35 0.81 -17.94
C ALA A 77 -4.10 2.02 -17.33
N ALA A 78 -5.22 1.82 -16.67
CA ALA A 78 -5.94 2.89 -15.97
C ALA A 78 -5.06 3.60 -14.92
N LYS A 79 -4.27 2.85 -14.14
CA LYS A 79 -3.33 3.45 -13.18
C LYS A 79 -2.17 4.17 -13.85
N LEU A 80 -1.63 3.60 -14.93
CA LEU A 80 -0.53 4.20 -15.70
C LEU A 80 -0.97 5.47 -16.43
N GLY A 81 -2.27 5.65 -16.67
CA GLY A 81 -2.85 6.88 -17.21
C GLY A 81 -2.47 8.15 -16.44
N ILE A 82 -2.03 8.02 -15.16
CA ILE A 82 -1.50 9.16 -14.39
C ILE A 82 -0.29 9.82 -15.10
N ALA A 83 0.47 9.07 -15.89
CA ALA A 83 1.61 9.61 -16.63
C ALA A 83 1.19 10.68 -17.66
N GLN A 84 -0.03 10.58 -18.22
CA GLN A 84 -0.58 11.57 -19.15
C GLN A 84 -0.85 12.92 -18.46
N LEU A 85 -1.07 12.90 -17.16
CA LEU A 85 -1.34 14.08 -16.34
C LEU A 85 -0.06 14.79 -15.88
N LEU A 86 1.12 14.20 -16.09
CA LEU A 86 2.41 14.78 -15.71
C LEU A 86 2.88 15.79 -16.75
N SER A 87 3.58 16.83 -16.28
CA SER A 87 4.38 17.71 -17.13
C SER A 87 5.47 16.91 -17.85
N GLU A 88 5.90 17.39 -19.01
CA GLU A 88 7.04 16.80 -19.73
C GLU A 88 8.30 16.87 -18.86
N GLY A 89 8.98 15.73 -18.70
CA GLY A 89 10.13 15.59 -17.81
C GLY A 89 9.82 15.54 -16.32
N ALA A 90 8.54 15.60 -15.92
CA ALA A 90 8.18 15.47 -14.50
C ALA A 90 8.45 14.05 -13.98
N PRO A 91 8.82 13.91 -12.69
CA PRO A 91 9.15 12.62 -12.11
C PRO A 91 7.92 11.73 -11.90
N LEU A 92 8.03 10.47 -12.36
CA LEU A 92 7.12 9.38 -12.02
C LEU A 92 7.88 8.34 -11.19
N LEU A 93 7.55 8.23 -9.91
CA LEU A 93 8.14 7.27 -9.00
C LEU A 93 7.34 5.98 -9.01
N MET A 94 8.03 4.85 -9.08
CA MET A 94 7.40 3.54 -9.22
C MET A 94 7.99 2.53 -8.23
N GLY A 95 7.14 1.63 -7.74
CA GLY A 95 7.58 0.47 -6.98
C GLY A 95 8.53 -0.42 -7.80
N ALA A 96 9.20 -1.34 -7.13
CA ALA A 96 10.21 -2.21 -7.74
C ALA A 96 9.62 -3.08 -8.88
N GLY A 97 10.34 -3.18 -10.01
CA GLY A 97 9.99 -4.02 -11.15
C GLY A 97 8.82 -3.51 -12.01
N LEU A 98 8.41 -2.26 -11.86
CA LEU A 98 7.25 -1.73 -12.59
C LEU A 98 7.58 -1.01 -13.89
N ILE A 99 8.83 -0.59 -14.12
CA ILE A 99 9.21 0.17 -15.33
C ILE A 99 8.94 -0.64 -16.60
N ASP A 100 9.33 -1.91 -16.65
CA ASP A 100 9.10 -2.75 -17.84
C ASP A 100 7.61 -2.90 -18.15
N ARG A 101 6.78 -3.01 -17.11
CA ARG A 101 5.33 -3.09 -17.24
C ARG A 101 4.75 -1.76 -17.73
N ALA A 102 5.25 -0.65 -17.25
CA ALA A 102 4.84 0.68 -17.66
C ALA A 102 5.20 0.94 -19.15
N HIS A 103 6.41 0.63 -19.56
CA HIS A 103 6.82 0.72 -20.96
C HIS A 103 5.98 -0.19 -21.89
N SER A 104 5.57 -1.35 -21.42
CA SER A 104 4.74 -2.29 -22.19
C SER A 104 3.31 -1.78 -22.41
N LEU A 105 2.71 -1.12 -21.41
CA LEU A 105 1.29 -0.73 -21.42
C LEU A 105 1.06 0.73 -21.82
N ALA A 106 2.03 1.61 -21.58
CA ALA A 106 1.92 3.05 -21.81
C ALA A 106 3.26 3.63 -22.33
N PRO A 107 3.82 3.13 -23.44
CA PRO A 107 5.16 3.52 -23.91
C PRO A 107 5.27 5.03 -24.19
N GLU A 108 4.32 5.61 -24.92
CA GLU A 108 4.34 7.02 -25.29
C GLU A 108 4.28 7.95 -24.07
N ASP A 109 3.50 7.58 -23.05
CA ASP A 109 3.33 8.37 -21.84
C ASP A 109 4.55 8.27 -20.93
N THR A 110 5.17 7.09 -20.84
CA THR A 110 6.35 6.86 -20.00
C THR A 110 7.64 7.44 -20.60
N GLU A 111 7.72 7.60 -21.91
CA GLU A 111 8.85 8.27 -22.57
C GLU A 111 8.88 9.79 -22.32
N ARG A 112 7.75 10.40 -21.95
CA ARG A 112 7.64 11.83 -21.68
C ARG A 112 8.07 12.24 -20.27
N VAL A 113 8.21 11.31 -19.36
CA VAL A 113 8.43 11.56 -17.93
C VAL A 113 9.79 11.02 -17.45
N GLU A 114 10.31 11.56 -16.35
CA GLU A 114 11.51 11.03 -15.72
C GLU A 114 11.16 9.89 -14.79
N LEU A 115 11.54 8.66 -15.13
CA LEU A 115 11.21 7.47 -14.36
C LEU A 115 12.19 7.24 -13.21
N TYR A 116 11.63 7.01 -12.01
CA TYR A 116 12.36 6.60 -10.81
C TYR A 116 11.78 5.30 -10.28
N GLU A 117 12.57 4.26 -10.15
CA GLU A 117 12.13 2.96 -9.67
C GLU A 117 12.79 2.59 -8.35
N ALA A 118 12.00 2.04 -7.43
CA ALA A 118 12.53 1.42 -6.21
C ALA A 118 13.42 0.22 -6.58
N GLY A 119 14.57 0.11 -5.91
CA GLY A 119 15.59 -0.89 -6.22
C GLY A 119 16.62 -0.45 -7.25
N ALA A 120 16.29 0.52 -8.13
CA ALA A 120 17.22 1.07 -9.13
C ALA A 120 17.69 2.48 -8.75
N HIS A 121 16.78 3.43 -8.70
CA HIS A 121 17.04 4.85 -8.43
C HIS A 121 16.81 5.22 -6.97
N LEU A 122 15.82 4.60 -6.36
CA LEU A 122 15.52 4.69 -4.92
C LEU A 122 15.93 3.37 -4.29
N ARG A 123 16.82 3.39 -3.32
CA ARG A 123 17.39 2.17 -2.74
C ARG A 123 17.29 2.13 -1.23
N VAL A 124 17.14 0.91 -0.74
CA VAL A 124 17.42 0.55 0.64
C VAL A 124 18.78 -0.13 0.62
N GLU A 125 19.81 0.54 1.08
CA GLU A 125 21.18 0.00 1.17
C GLU A 125 21.52 -0.19 2.64
N ALA A 126 21.97 -1.39 3.00
CA ALA A 126 22.35 -1.83 4.34
C ALA A 126 21.68 -1.07 5.52
N GLU A 127 21.95 0.21 5.69
CA GLU A 127 21.47 1.03 6.80
C GLU A 127 20.82 2.35 6.35
N SER A 128 20.62 2.57 5.03
CA SER A 128 20.13 3.86 4.54
C SER A 128 19.08 3.75 3.44
N PHE A 129 18.16 4.72 3.43
CA PHE A 129 17.34 5.05 2.27
C PHE A 129 18.09 6.05 1.40
N SER A 130 18.13 5.82 0.09
CA SER A 130 18.81 6.73 -0.84
C SER A 130 18.02 6.98 -2.12
N LEU A 131 18.19 8.18 -2.69
CA LEU A 131 17.75 8.55 -4.03
C LEU A 131 19.01 8.75 -4.88
N ARG A 132 19.22 7.89 -5.87
CA ARG A 132 20.49 7.81 -6.61
C ARG A 132 21.66 7.60 -5.62
N SER A 133 22.52 8.59 -5.46
CA SER A 133 23.65 8.57 -4.50
C SER A 133 23.43 9.42 -3.25
N GLU A 134 22.30 10.11 -3.14
CA GLU A 134 21.99 10.96 -1.98
C GLU A 134 21.29 10.15 -0.88
N VAL A 135 21.84 10.15 0.32
CA VAL A 135 21.22 9.52 1.49
C VAL A 135 20.09 10.40 2.00
N LEU A 136 18.90 9.80 2.14
CA LEU A 136 17.68 10.45 2.61
C LEU A 136 17.37 10.17 4.08
N GLY A 137 17.95 9.11 4.64
CA GLY A 137 17.76 8.75 6.04
C GLY A 137 18.24 7.36 6.37
N ASP A 138 18.17 7.00 7.64
CA ASP A 138 18.62 5.73 8.19
C ASP A 138 17.45 4.73 8.24
N VAL A 139 17.65 3.53 7.71
CA VAL A 139 16.67 2.42 7.71
C VAL A 139 16.36 1.95 9.13
N THR A 140 17.34 2.04 10.05
CA THR A 140 17.13 1.61 11.43
C THR A 140 16.02 2.40 12.12
N ASN A 141 15.80 3.65 11.72
CA ASN A 141 14.71 4.49 12.20
C ASN A 141 13.32 4.03 11.71
N ALA A 142 13.25 3.15 10.71
CA ALA A 142 12.01 2.61 10.14
C ALA A 142 11.80 1.11 10.42
N GLN A 143 12.61 0.50 11.30
CA GLN A 143 12.51 -0.95 11.61
C GLN A 143 11.17 -1.36 12.24
N HIS A 144 10.48 -0.41 12.88
CA HIS A 144 9.14 -0.61 13.43
C HIS A 144 8.05 -0.73 12.34
N LEU A 145 8.37 -0.38 11.07
CA LEU A 145 7.46 -0.51 9.95
C LEU A 145 7.67 -1.87 9.24
N PRO A 146 6.58 -2.55 8.82
CA PRO A 146 6.66 -3.71 7.94
C PRO A 146 7.39 -3.39 6.62
N GLU A 147 7.95 -4.41 5.96
CA GLU A 147 8.75 -4.24 4.74
C GLU A 147 8.01 -3.47 3.64
N PHE A 148 6.76 -3.84 3.36
CA PHE A 148 5.95 -3.13 2.35
C PHE A 148 5.67 -1.66 2.71
N GLN A 149 5.63 -1.30 3.99
CA GLN A 149 5.52 0.11 4.42
C GLN A 149 6.86 0.84 4.27
N ARG A 150 8.00 0.16 4.45
CA ARG A 150 9.31 0.74 4.17
C ARG A 150 9.52 1.00 2.68
N GLU A 151 9.00 0.14 1.80
CA GLU A 151 8.98 0.40 0.34
C GLU A 151 8.15 1.65 0.01
N ASN A 152 6.97 1.78 0.58
CA ASN A 152 6.14 2.98 0.41
C ASN A 152 6.84 4.23 0.98
N LEU A 153 7.53 4.10 2.12
CA LEU A 153 8.31 5.18 2.72
C LEU A 153 9.46 5.61 1.80
N LEU A 154 10.14 4.67 1.17
CA LEU A 154 11.22 4.95 0.22
C LEU A 154 10.72 5.83 -0.94
N LEU A 155 9.58 5.49 -1.53
CA LEU A 155 8.95 6.29 -2.58
C LEU A 155 8.54 7.68 -2.07
N ALA A 156 7.96 7.75 -0.86
CA ALA A 156 7.56 9.01 -0.25
C ALA A 156 8.75 9.92 0.09
N LEU A 157 9.87 9.36 0.55
CA LEU A 157 11.13 10.11 0.80
C LEU A 157 11.68 10.66 -0.52
N GLY A 158 11.72 9.84 -1.57
CA GLY A 158 12.16 10.26 -2.90
C GLY A 158 11.30 11.39 -3.44
N ALA A 159 9.98 11.25 -3.36
CA ALA A 159 9.04 12.27 -3.81
C ALA A 159 9.20 13.59 -3.04
N ALA A 160 9.27 13.53 -1.71
CA ALA A 160 9.47 14.71 -0.88
C ALA A 160 10.80 15.40 -1.19
N ARG A 161 11.87 14.62 -1.45
CA ARG A 161 13.17 15.15 -1.85
C ARG A 161 13.14 15.86 -3.20
N LEU A 162 12.46 15.25 -4.19
CA LEU A 162 12.28 15.85 -5.52
C LEU A 162 11.42 17.12 -5.49
N LEU A 163 10.48 17.22 -4.54
CA LEU A 163 9.71 18.42 -4.27
C LEU A 163 10.45 19.46 -3.42
N GLY A 164 11.74 19.27 -3.13
CA GLY A 164 12.60 20.25 -2.48
C GLY A 164 12.76 20.09 -0.96
N ALA A 165 12.21 19.05 -0.34
CA ALA A 165 12.43 18.81 1.09
C ALA A 165 13.91 18.53 1.38
N PRO A 166 14.55 19.18 2.35
CA PRO A 166 15.94 18.90 2.74
C PRO A 166 16.11 17.49 3.28
N ALA A 167 17.13 16.74 2.82
CA ALA A 167 17.38 15.38 3.27
C ALA A 167 17.55 15.26 4.79
N SER A 168 18.15 16.26 5.44
CA SER A 168 18.29 16.29 6.91
C SER A 168 16.97 16.30 7.65
N LEU A 169 15.96 17.01 7.14
CA LEU A 169 14.62 17.02 7.72
C LEU A 169 13.86 15.72 7.44
N LEU A 170 14.00 15.16 6.24
CA LEU A 170 13.44 13.86 5.90
C LEU A 170 13.97 12.76 6.83
N SER A 171 15.28 12.71 7.02
CA SER A 171 15.93 11.76 7.94
C SER A 171 15.41 11.89 9.38
N ALA A 172 15.24 13.11 9.87
CA ALA A 172 14.70 13.34 11.21
C ALA A 172 13.24 12.89 11.36
N SER A 173 12.45 12.99 10.30
CA SER A 173 11.02 12.62 10.33
C SER A 173 10.78 11.12 10.37
N ILE A 174 11.70 10.28 9.88
CA ILE A 174 11.49 8.83 9.74
C ILE A 174 11.12 8.17 11.07
N SER A 175 11.84 8.51 12.14
CA SER A 175 11.62 7.92 13.47
C SER A 175 10.28 8.32 14.12
N THR A 176 9.63 9.36 13.62
CA THR A 176 8.34 9.86 14.13
C THR A 176 7.14 9.36 13.32
N LEU A 177 7.40 8.69 12.19
CA LEU A 177 6.33 8.15 11.36
C LEU A 177 5.71 6.94 12.06
N SER A 178 4.40 6.96 12.21
CA SER A 178 3.61 5.79 12.60
C SER A 178 3.09 5.08 11.37
N GLY A 179 2.78 3.79 11.49
CA GLY A 179 2.00 3.07 10.49
C GLY A 179 0.60 3.70 10.32
N LEU A 180 -0.08 3.34 9.25
CA LEU A 180 -1.47 3.76 9.03
C LEU A 180 -2.41 2.86 9.83
N SER A 181 -3.45 3.47 10.40
CA SER A 181 -4.50 2.72 11.11
C SER A 181 -5.10 1.63 10.22
N HIS A 182 -5.36 0.49 10.82
CA HIS A 182 -5.90 -0.71 10.17
C HIS A 182 -5.04 -1.31 9.05
N ARG A 183 -3.78 -0.87 8.89
CA ARG A 183 -2.84 -1.41 7.89
C ARG A 183 -1.65 -2.09 8.59
N LEU A 184 -1.88 -3.30 9.04
CA LEU A 184 -0.99 -4.07 9.91
C LEU A 184 -0.59 -3.24 11.15
N GLU A 185 -1.58 -2.58 11.73
CA GLU A 185 -1.44 -1.76 12.91
C GLU A 185 -1.17 -2.66 14.12
N ASP A 186 -0.08 -2.39 14.82
CA ASP A 186 0.23 -3.07 16.06
C ASP A 186 -0.62 -2.47 17.18
N LEU A 187 -1.60 -3.23 17.66
CA LEU A 187 -2.46 -2.86 18.79
C LEU A 187 -1.86 -3.22 20.15
N GLY A 188 -0.68 -3.84 20.15
CA GLY A 188 0.02 -4.26 21.34
C GLY A 188 -0.55 -5.52 21.98
N GLU A 189 -0.21 -5.71 23.24
CA GLU A 189 -0.63 -6.88 24.02
C GLU A 189 -2.02 -6.68 24.65
N LEU A 190 -2.91 -7.63 24.39
CA LEU A 190 -4.23 -7.70 25.00
C LEU A 190 -4.43 -9.06 25.70
N SER A 191 -4.46 -9.07 27.01
CA SER A 191 -4.64 -10.27 27.85
C SER A 191 -3.64 -11.40 27.50
N GLY A 192 -2.35 -11.06 27.34
CA GLY A 192 -1.28 -12.01 27.06
C GLY A 192 -1.22 -12.48 25.60
N ARG A 193 -1.82 -11.74 24.67
CA ARG A 193 -1.78 -12.00 23.22
C ARG A 193 -1.44 -10.73 22.47
N HIS A 194 -0.53 -10.82 21.53
CA HIS A 194 -0.20 -9.69 20.66
C HIS A 194 -1.20 -9.59 19.52
N VAL A 195 -1.76 -8.39 19.29
CA VAL A 195 -2.86 -8.18 18.35
C VAL A 195 -2.46 -7.20 17.26
N TYR A 196 -2.70 -7.58 16.00
CA TYR A 196 -2.49 -6.74 14.83
C TYR A 196 -3.81 -6.52 14.09
N ASP A 197 -4.06 -5.29 13.70
CA ASP A 197 -5.22 -4.91 12.86
C ASP A 197 -4.77 -4.66 11.42
N ASN A 198 -5.35 -5.41 10.50
CA ASN A 198 -5.14 -5.28 9.07
C ASN A 198 -6.47 -5.18 8.31
N GLY A 199 -7.47 -4.54 8.91
CA GLY A 199 -8.84 -4.46 8.40
C GLY A 199 -8.99 -3.78 7.04
N VAL A 200 -8.01 -2.98 6.60
CA VAL A 200 -8.00 -2.37 5.26
C VAL A 200 -7.47 -3.29 4.15
N SER A 201 -7.06 -4.52 4.47
CA SER A 201 -6.68 -5.53 3.47
C SER A 201 -7.93 -6.01 2.73
N THR A 202 -8.11 -5.55 1.51
CA THR A 202 -9.28 -5.85 0.67
C THR A 202 -9.00 -6.88 -0.41
N THR A 203 -7.77 -7.38 -0.49
CA THR A 203 -7.33 -8.40 -1.46
C THR A 203 -6.57 -9.53 -0.75
N PRO A 204 -6.58 -10.77 -1.29
CA PRO A 204 -5.77 -11.87 -0.78
C PRO A 204 -4.27 -11.54 -0.67
N ASP A 205 -3.70 -10.89 -1.68
CA ASP A 205 -2.29 -10.48 -1.71
C ASP A 205 -1.91 -9.53 -0.56
N SER A 206 -2.81 -8.64 -0.16
CA SER A 206 -2.54 -7.71 0.94
C SER A 206 -2.50 -8.44 2.28
N THR A 207 -3.29 -9.51 2.44
CA THR A 207 -3.24 -10.38 3.63
C THR A 207 -2.00 -11.29 3.58
N GLU A 208 -1.61 -11.79 2.42
CA GLU A 208 -0.36 -12.54 2.22
C GLU A 208 0.85 -11.69 2.67
N ALA A 209 0.96 -10.46 2.18
CA ALA A 209 2.03 -9.54 2.57
C ALA A 209 2.05 -9.24 4.09
N ALA A 210 0.88 -9.15 4.72
CA ALA A 210 0.78 -8.98 6.16
C ALA A 210 1.28 -10.23 6.92
N LEU A 211 0.90 -11.43 6.48
CA LEU A 211 1.37 -12.68 7.06
C LEU A 211 2.88 -12.83 6.97
N ASP A 212 3.47 -12.44 5.84
CA ASP A 212 4.92 -12.51 5.63
C ASP A 212 5.70 -11.56 6.54
N ALA A 213 5.08 -10.45 6.93
CA ALA A 213 5.68 -9.45 7.81
C ALA A 213 5.59 -9.81 9.31
N LEU A 214 4.77 -10.78 9.69
CA LEU A 214 4.51 -11.15 11.08
C LEU A 214 5.28 -12.42 11.52
N PRO A 215 5.46 -12.64 12.82
CA PRO A 215 5.99 -13.88 13.35
C PRO A 215 5.18 -15.11 12.92
N VAL A 216 5.80 -16.27 12.92
CA VAL A 216 5.13 -17.55 12.65
C VAL A 216 4.36 -18.02 13.88
N GLY A 217 3.22 -18.68 13.68
CA GLY A 217 2.44 -19.29 14.76
C GLY A 217 1.18 -18.51 15.14
N LEU A 218 0.89 -17.42 14.43
CA LEU A 218 -0.27 -16.56 14.70
C LEU A 218 -1.62 -17.25 14.42
N THR A 219 -2.69 -16.67 14.94
CA THR A 219 -4.07 -16.98 14.58
C THR A 219 -4.57 -15.93 13.59
N LEU A 220 -4.89 -16.37 12.37
CA LEU A 220 -5.40 -15.51 11.30
C LEU A 220 -6.92 -15.42 11.37
N LEU A 221 -7.46 -14.20 11.47
CA LEU A 221 -8.87 -13.93 11.17
C LEU A 221 -8.94 -13.32 9.77
N ALA A 222 -9.65 -13.96 8.86
CA ALA A 222 -9.82 -13.46 7.50
C ALA A 222 -11.25 -13.70 6.98
N GLY A 223 -11.71 -12.83 6.09
CA GLY A 223 -13.04 -13.02 5.53
C GLY A 223 -13.65 -11.74 5.00
N GLY A 224 -14.95 -11.77 4.84
CA GLY A 224 -15.73 -10.68 4.28
C GLY A 224 -16.51 -11.10 3.04
N GLN A 225 -16.63 -10.19 2.08
CA GLN A 225 -17.27 -10.47 0.80
C GLN A 225 -16.24 -11.03 -0.20
N ALA A 226 -16.58 -12.13 -0.85
CA ALA A 226 -15.72 -12.71 -1.88
C ALA A 226 -15.54 -11.72 -3.05
N LYS A 227 -14.30 -11.53 -3.44
CA LYS A 227 -13.91 -10.95 -4.73
C LYS A 227 -13.45 -12.11 -5.64
N ALA A 228 -13.63 -11.97 -6.95
CA ALA A 228 -13.17 -12.97 -7.92
C ALA A 228 -11.64 -12.92 -8.12
N LEU A 229 -10.89 -13.04 -7.02
CA LEU A 229 -9.44 -13.02 -6.99
C LEU A 229 -8.90 -14.39 -6.54
N PRO A 230 -7.76 -14.84 -7.08
CA PRO A 230 -7.12 -16.08 -6.65
C PRO A 230 -6.68 -16.00 -5.19
N ILE A 231 -6.88 -17.09 -4.44
CA ILE A 231 -6.53 -17.18 -3.01
C ILE A 231 -5.34 -18.12 -2.75
N ASP A 232 -4.74 -18.68 -3.78
CA ASP A 232 -3.68 -19.68 -3.64
C ASP A 232 -2.45 -19.16 -2.88
N GLY A 233 -2.09 -17.89 -3.09
CA GLY A 233 -1.01 -17.22 -2.37
C GLY A 233 -1.33 -17.11 -0.88
N LEU A 234 -2.51 -16.58 -0.56
CA LEU A 234 -2.99 -16.47 0.82
C LEU A 234 -3.06 -17.83 1.53
N VAL A 235 -3.56 -18.87 0.86
CA VAL A 235 -3.63 -20.23 1.42
C VAL A 235 -2.24 -20.76 1.74
N ARG A 236 -1.26 -20.55 0.83
CA ARG A 236 0.14 -20.96 1.05
C ARG A 236 0.77 -20.19 2.22
N ALA A 237 0.62 -18.87 2.25
CA ALA A 237 1.17 -18.03 3.31
C ALA A 237 0.56 -18.41 4.69
N ALA A 238 -0.75 -18.56 4.76
CA ALA A 238 -1.41 -18.98 6.00
C ALA A 238 -0.96 -20.38 6.45
N LYS A 239 -0.77 -21.32 5.53
CA LYS A 239 -0.23 -22.65 5.87
C LYS A 239 1.15 -22.60 6.49
N GLN A 240 1.98 -21.66 6.06
CA GLN A 240 3.36 -21.49 6.55
C GLN A 240 3.43 -20.68 7.84
N ARG A 241 2.55 -19.68 8.01
CA ARG A 241 2.65 -18.66 9.05
C ARG A 241 1.61 -18.82 10.17
N ALA A 242 0.39 -19.29 9.85
CA ALA A 242 -0.68 -19.37 10.82
C ALA A 242 -0.78 -20.76 11.46
N ARG A 243 -0.93 -20.81 12.78
CA ARG A 243 -1.28 -22.01 13.54
C ARG A 243 -2.75 -22.35 13.38
N GLN A 244 -3.60 -21.32 13.33
CA GLN A 244 -5.04 -21.40 13.20
C GLN A 244 -5.55 -20.37 12.19
N VAL A 245 -6.63 -20.70 11.49
CA VAL A 245 -7.34 -19.79 10.60
C VAL A 245 -8.81 -19.76 11.01
N VAL A 246 -9.37 -18.58 11.19
CA VAL A 246 -10.80 -18.37 11.44
C VAL A 246 -11.37 -17.53 10.34
N LEU A 247 -12.28 -18.10 9.57
CA LEU A 247 -12.91 -17.45 8.41
C LEU A 247 -14.33 -16.98 8.76
N PHE A 248 -14.70 -15.81 8.24
CA PHE A 248 -16.04 -15.24 8.44
C PHE A 248 -16.60 -14.58 7.18
N GLY A 249 -17.88 -14.25 7.18
CA GLY A 249 -18.54 -13.59 6.06
C GLY A 249 -18.87 -14.52 4.90
N SER A 250 -19.27 -13.94 3.75
CA SER A 250 -19.83 -14.70 2.63
C SER A 250 -18.84 -15.64 1.95
N CYS A 251 -17.53 -15.32 1.96
CA CYS A 251 -16.48 -16.16 1.39
C CYS A 251 -16.06 -17.35 2.28
N ALA A 252 -16.44 -17.36 3.56
CA ALA A 252 -15.86 -18.25 4.57
C ALA A 252 -16.01 -19.74 4.22
N LYS A 253 -17.19 -20.18 3.74
CA LYS A 253 -17.44 -21.60 3.43
C LYS A 253 -16.63 -22.09 2.22
N GLU A 254 -16.52 -21.27 1.20
CA GLU A 254 -15.75 -21.56 -0.01
C GLU A 254 -14.26 -21.62 0.32
N TRP A 255 -13.75 -20.60 1.00
CA TRP A 255 -12.35 -20.51 1.36
C TRP A 255 -11.92 -21.61 2.35
N ALA A 256 -12.79 -21.99 3.29
CA ALA A 256 -12.49 -23.04 4.27
C ALA A 256 -12.14 -24.38 3.60
N HIS A 257 -12.72 -24.68 2.42
CA HIS A 257 -12.39 -25.87 1.67
C HIS A 257 -10.92 -25.83 1.21
N ALA A 258 -10.50 -24.75 0.55
CA ALA A 258 -9.14 -24.57 0.07
C ALA A 258 -8.10 -24.58 1.22
N PHE A 259 -8.39 -23.90 2.34
CA PHE A 259 -7.50 -23.92 3.50
C PHE A 259 -7.34 -25.31 4.12
N ARG A 260 -8.44 -26.08 4.23
CA ARG A 260 -8.40 -27.43 4.78
C ARG A 260 -7.72 -28.43 3.84
N GLU A 261 -7.93 -28.32 2.53
CA GLU A 261 -7.21 -29.13 1.52
C GLU A 261 -5.70 -28.88 1.57
N ALA A 262 -5.29 -27.63 1.81
CA ALA A 262 -3.89 -27.30 2.03
C ALA A 262 -3.35 -27.78 3.39
N GLY A 263 -4.22 -28.32 4.26
CA GLY A 263 -3.87 -28.84 5.57
C GLY A 263 -3.75 -27.78 6.68
N SER A 264 -4.38 -26.63 6.52
CA SER A 264 -4.52 -25.62 7.59
C SER A 264 -5.65 -26.03 8.54
N LYS A 265 -5.46 -25.78 9.84
CA LYS A 265 -6.55 -25.84 10.81
C LYS A 265 -7.45 -24.63 10.59
N CYS A 266 -8.70 -24.86 10.19
CA CYS A 266 -9.59 -23.79 9.76
C CYS A 266 -10.99 -23.95 10.35
N GLU A 267 -11.43 -22.93 11.07
CA GLU A 267 -12.79 -22.76 11.60
C GLU A 267 -13.57 -21.74 10.79
N VAL A 268 -14.88 -21.79 10.89
CA VAL A 268 -15.80 -20.86 10.21
C VAL A 268 -16.76 -20.28 11.23
N ALA A 269 -16.85 -18.96 11.25
CA ALA A 269 -17.77 -18.20 12.07
C ALA A 269 -18.82 -17.47 11.20
N GLU A 270 -19.97 -17.13 11.77
CA GLU A 270 -21.02 -16.45 11.04
C GLU A 270 -20.77 -14.93 10.96
N THR A 271 -20.32 -14.35 12.05
CA THR A 271 -20.05 -12.91 12.17
C THR A 271 -18.60 -12.65 12.56
N VAL A 272 -18.17 -11.41 12.41
CA VAL A 272 -16.85 -10.96 12.89
C VAL A 272 -16.73 -11.14 14.40
N ALA A 273 -17.79 -10.86 15.15
CA ALA A 273 -17.78 -11.02 16.60
C ALA A 273 -17.56 -12.50 16.99
N ASP A 274 -18.31 -13.41 16.36
CA ASP A 274 -18.11 -14.86 16.60
C ASP A 274 -16.70 -15.30 16.20
N ALA A 275 -16.17 -14.75 15.09
CA ALA A 275 -14.81 -15.07 14.65
C ALA A 275 -13.75 -14.63 15.66
N VAL A 276 -13.93 -13.47 16.28
CA VAL A 276 -13.05 -12.99 17.37
C VAL A 276 -13.12 -13.91 18.57
N GLU A 277 -14.33 -14.31 19.01
CA GLU A 277 -14.49 -15.23 20.15
C GLU A 277 -13.84 -16.60 19.88
N VAL A 278 -14.06 -17.14 18.69
CA VAL A 278 -13.43 -18.41 18.28
C VAL A 278 -11.92 -18.28 18.24
N ALA A 279 -11.39 -17.27 17.57
CA ALA A 279 -9.96 -17.02 17.48
C ALA A 279 -9.34 -16.86 18.87
N TRP A 280 -9.98 -16.07 19.74
CA TRP A 280 -9.51 -15.86 21.11
C TRP A 280 -9.43 -17.15 21.90
N SER A 281 -10.40 -18.07 21.71
CA SER A 281 -10.41 -19.38 22.39
C SER A 281 -9.34 -20.35 21.88
N LEU A 282 -8.90 -20.17 20.61
CA LEU A 282 -7.90 -21.04 19.96
C LEU A 282 -6.47 -20.52 20.11
N THR A 283 -6.30 -19.25 20.43
CA THR A 283 -4.99 -18.60 20.60
C THR A 283 -4.46 -18.89 22.01
N GLU A 284 -3.25 -19.41 22.09
CA GLU A 284 -2.56 -19.65 23.36
C GLU A 284 -2.01 -18.34 23.94
N LEU A 285 -1.68 -18.35 25.24
CA LEU A 285 -0.92 -17.25 25.86
C LEU A 285 0.49 -17.27 25.26
N ASP A 286 1.02 -16.11 24.94
CA ASP A 286 2.30 -15.89 24.26
C ASP A 286 2.30 -16.11 22.73
N ASP A 287 1.11 -16.22 22.14
CA ASP A 287 0.94 -16.20 20.67
C ASP A 287 0.85 -14.78 20.09
#